data_cd1dec0ebb2dd2a03b88c539683eeb92
#
_entry.id   cd1dec0ebb2dd2a03b88c539683eeb92
#
_cell.length_a   1.000
_cell.length_b   1.000
_cell.length_c   1.000
_cell.angle_alpha   90.00
_cell.angle_beta   90.00
_cell.angle_gamma   90.00
#
_symmetry.space_group_name_H-M   'P 1'
#
loop_
_entity.id
_entity.type
_entity.pdbx_description
1 polymer ?
#
loop_
_entity_poly.entity_id
_entity_poly.type
_entity_poly.pdbx_seq_one_letter_code
_entity_poly.pdbx_strand_id
1 'polypeptide(L)'
;LSIETVGGVATHLIDRNSTIPTRYSKIFTTAAPFQSTVEIKVLQGEREFAKDNKLIGNFTLKGIKRAWAGVPQIEVTFDIDANGIVTVSARDLGTGKQQSITITGSSNLSEQEIRRAMDDAAAFAGQDQERKAAIEALNAAEAAIYRANSALGSKVGKELDKDTKNRIKEAEKNLESLTRHKKPEIMTPQDTQALNAAREALQAQTKDLVARWEATREK
;
A
#
# COMPACT_ATOMS: atom_id res chain seq x y z
N LEU A 1 -13.20 2.38 -9.97
CA LEU A 1 -12.41 1.16 -10.05
C LEU A 1 -11.16 1.26 -9.18
N SER A 2 -10.83 0.19 -8.51
CA SER A 2 -9.72 0.12 -7.55
C SER A 2 -8.99 -1.21 -7.62
N ILE A 3 -7.84 -1.28 -6.95
CA ILE A 3 -7.14 -2.55 -6.68
C ILE A 3 -6.96 -2.74 -5.19
N GLU A 4 -6.89 -4.01 -4.76
CA GLU A 4 -6.53 -4.33 -3.38
C GLU A 4 -5.05 -4.05 -3.13
N THR A 5 -4.77 -3.35 -2.05
CA THR A 5 -3.42 -3.06 -1.56
C THR A 5 -3.22 -3.59 -0.14
N VAL A 6 -2.02 -3.40 0.41
CA VAL A 6 -1.64 -3.91 1.74
C VAL A 6 -2.66 -3.54 2.81
N GLY A 7 -3.07 -4.51 3.62
CA GLY A 7 -4.10 -4.33 4.65
C GLY A 7 -5.53 -4.47 4.14
N GLY A 8 -5.73 -4.94 2.89
CA GLY A 8 -7.05 -5.12 2.29
C GLY A 8 -7.72 -3.80 1.89
N VAL A 9 -6.96 -2.72 1.75
CA VAL A 9 -7.45 -1.41 1.33
C VAL A 9 -7.71 -1.39 -0.17
N ALA A 10 -8.84 -0.82 -0.59
CA ALA A 10 -9.15 -0.56 -1.99
C ALA A 10 -8.54 0.78 -2.42
N THR A 11 -7.46 0.72 -3.19
CA THR A 11 -6.84 1.93 -3.74
C THR A 11 -7.50 2.30 -5.05
N HIS A 12 -8.20 3.44 -5.07
CA HIS A 12 -8.90 3.93 -6.24
C HIS A 12 -7.93 4.45 -7.32
N LEU A 13 -8.21 4.11 -8.58
CA LEU A 13 -7.48 4.56 -9.76
C LEU A 13 -8.39 5.30 -10.73
N ILE A 14 -9.64 4.85 -10.91
CA ILE A 14 -10.62 5.52 -11.77
C ILE A 14 -11.88 5.75 -10.94
N ASP A 15 -12.28 7.02 -10.85
CA ASP A 15 -13.49 7.42 -10.13
C ASP A 15 -14.75 7.03 -10.91
N ARG A 16 -15.87 6.94 -10.19
CA ARG A 16 -17.17 6.74 -10.83
C ARG A 16 -17.49 7.93 -11.74
N ASN A 17 -18.25 7.67 -12.80
CA ASN A 17 -18.66 8.67 -13.79
C ASN A 17 -17.47 9.34 -14.52
N SER A 18 -16.28 8.76 -14.50
CA SER A 18 -15.18 9.21 -15.36
C SER A 18 -15.59 9.10 -16.83
N THR A 19 -15.26 10.11 -17.63
CA THR A 19 -15.52 10.10 -19.08
C THR A 19 -14.69 9.03 -19.75
N ILE A 20 -15.29 8.26 -20.64
CA ILE A 20 -14.60 7.23 -21.45
C ILE A 20 -14.47 7.72 -22.91
N PRO A 21 -13.40 7.31 -23.65
CA PRO A 21 -12.33 6.45 -23.20
C PRO A 21 -11.40 7.13 -22.17
N THR A 22 -10.81 6.37 -21.27
CA THR A 22 -9.87 6.89 -20.26
C THR A 22 -8.77 5.89 -19.94
N ARG A 23 -7.59 6.41 -19.58
CA ARG A 23 -6.44 5.62 -19.16
C ARG A 23 -5.78 6.26 -17.95
N TYR A 24 -5.49 5.44 -16.93
CA TYR A 24 -4.81 5.89 -15.73
C TYR A 24 -3.79 4.85 -15.28
N SER A 25 -2.61 5.32 -14.88
CA SER A 25 -1.53 4.46 -14.37
C SER A 25 -1.05 4.95 -13.02
N LYS A 26 -0.71 4.00 -12.14
CA LYS A 26 -0.11 4.29 -10.83
C LYS A 26 0.96 3.26 -10.50
N ILE A 27 2.05 3.72 -9.88
CA ILE A 27 3.14 2.85 -9.46
C ILE A 27 2.87 2.35 -8.04
N PHE A 28 2.98 1.04 -7.88
CA PHE A 28 2.89 0.33 -6.62
C PHE A 28 4.22 -0.39 -6.34
N THR A 29 4.33 -0.95 -5.15
CA THR A 29 5.52 -1.69 -4.75
C THR A 29 5.13 -2.99 -4.02
N THR A 30 6.11 -3.85 -3.77
CA THR A 30 5.90 -5.10 -3.01
C THR A 30 5.78 -4.82 -1.52
N ALA A 31 4.90 -5.58 -0.86
CA ALA A 31 4.67 -5.51 0.57
C ALA A 31 5.73 -6.28 1.38
N ALA A 32 6.21 -7.41 0.83
CA ALA A 32 7.17 -8.28 1.51
C ALA A 32 8.55 -8.25 0.83
N PRO A 33 9.63 -8.42 1.60
CA PRO A 33 10.98 -8.59 1.05
C PRO A 33 11.06 -9.82 0.14
N PHE A 34 11.82 -9.67 -0.97
CA PHE A 34 12.10 -10.75 -1.94
C PHE A 34 10.86 -11.39 -2.58
N GLN A 35 9.73 -10.69 -2.55
CA GLN A 35 8.50 -11.11 -3.21
C GLN A 35 8.73 -11.17 -4.73
N SER A 36 8.46 -12.33 -5.34
CA SER A 36 8.65 -12.57 -6.77
C SER A 36 7.36 -12.58 -7.58
N THR A 37 6.23 -12.46 -6.89
CA THR A 37 4.88 -12.46 -7.49
C THR A 37 3.99 -11.47 -6.77
N VAL A 38 3.10 -10.81 -7.51
CA VAL A 38 1.98 -10.02 -6.95
C VAL A 38 0.68 -10.46 -7.59
N GLU A 39 -0.36 -10.57 -6.78
CA GLU A 39 -1.73 -10.75 -7.23
C GLU A 39 -2.37 -9.37 -7.33
N ILE A 40 -2.98 -9.08 -8.48
CA ILE A 40 -3.73 -7.86 -8.72
C ILE A 40 -5.21 -8.23 -8.72
N LYS A 41 -5.94 -7.79 -7.71
CA LYS A 41 -7.40 -7.92 -7.62
C LYS A 41 -8.04 -6.63 -8.05
N VAL A 42 -8.84 -6.68 -9.11
CA VAL A 42 -9.56 -5.53 -9.67
C VAL A 42 -10.94 -5.48 -9.05
N LEU A 43 -11.27 -4.33 -8.48
CA LEU A 43 -12.47 -4.13 -7.68
C LEU A 43 -13.34 -3.01 -8.28
N GLN A 44 -14.65 -3.16 -8.12
CA GLN A 44 -15.64 -2.15 -8.46
C GLN A 44 -16.48 -1.85 -7.23
N GLY A 45 -16.59 -0.58 -6.87
CA GLY A 45 -17.34 -0.09 -5.72
C GLY A 45 -16.72 1.14 -5.09
N GLU A 46 -17.37 1.66 -4.06
CA GLU A 46 -17.04 2.93 -3.42
C GLU A 46 -16.53 2.75 -1.98
N ARG A 47 -16.42 1.50 -1.48
CA ARG A 47 -15.94 1.22 -0.12
C ARG A 47 -14.41 1.23 -0.05
N GLU A 48 -13.87 1.64 1.08
CA GLU A 48 -12.42 1.72 1.31
C GLU A 48 -11.73 0.35 1.45
N PHE A 49 -12.50 -0.74 1.63
CA PHE A 49 -11.95 -2.09 1.79
C PHE A 49 -12.32 -3.00 0.64
N ALA A 50 -11.34 -3.78 0.19
CA ALA A 50 -11.48 -4.71 -0.94
C ALA A 50 -12.63 -5.70 -0.75
N LYS A 51 -12.80 -6.23 0.49
CA LYS A 51 -13.85 -7.20 0.83
C LYS A 51 -15.27 -6.65 0.71
N ASP A 52 -15.42 -5.34 0.79
CA ASP A 52 -16.71 -4.64 0.75
C ASP A 52 -17.04 -4.10 -0.65
N ASN A 53 -16.17 -4.39 -1.65
CA ASN A 53 -16.34 -4.07 -3.05
C ASN A 53 -16.50 -5.34 -3.90
N LYS A 54 -17.05 -5.21 -5.08
CA LYS A 54 -17.20 -6.31 -6.04
C LYS A 54 -15.87 -6.64 -6.71
N LEU A 55 -15.40 -7.87 -6.55
CA LEU A 55 -14.25 -8.37 -7.31
C LEU A 55 -14.72 -8.64 -8.75
N ILE A 56 -14.13 -7.94 -9.72
CA ILE A 56 -14.48 -8.05 -11.15
C ILE A 56 -13.40 -8.76 -11.96
N GLY A 57 -12.23 -8.97 -11.41
CA GLY A 57 -11.16 -9.73 -12.04
C GLY A 57 -9.93 -9.85 -11.15
N ASN A 58 -9.13 -10.87 -11.38
CA ASN A 58 -7.84 -11.01 -10.74
C ASN A 58 -6.82 -11.66 -11.69
N PHE A 59 -5.56 -11.30 -11.53
CA PHE A 59 -4.45 -11.92 -12.26
C PHE A 59 -3.16 -11.80 -11.47
N THR A 60 -2.16 -12.60 -11.81
CA THR A 60 -0.89 -12.65 -11.09
C THR A 60 0.26 -12.24 -11.99
N LEU A 61 1.01 -11.22 -11.61
CA LEU A 61 2.29 -10.87 -12.22
C LEU A 61 3.40 -11.68 -11.55
N LYS A 62 4.13 -12.47 -12.34
CA LYS A 62 5.24 -13.32 -11.88
C LYS A 62 6.58 -12.80 -12.42
N GLY A 63 7.67 -13.16 -11.74
CA GLY A 63 9.02 -12.82 -12.18
C GLY A 63 9.41 -11.38 -11.89
N ILE A 64 8.88 -10.80 -10.82
CA ILE A 64 9.25 -9.49 -10.29
C ILE A 64 10.70 -9.58 -9.79
N LYS A 65 11.47 -8.50 -9.98
CA LYS A 65 12.83 -8.39 -9.47
C LYS A 65 12.84 -8.61 -7.96
N ARG A 66 13.56 -9.65 -7.52
CA ARG A 66 13.71 -9.91 -6.09
C ARG A 66 14.53 -8.79 -5.46
N ALA A 67 13.89 -8.04 -4.60
CA ALA A 67 14.46 -6.92 -3.86
C ALA A 67 13.75 -6.77 -2.52
N TRP A 68 14.22 -5.84 -1.72
CA TRP A 68 13.55 -5.49 -0.47
C TRP A 68 12.16 -4.92 -0.73
N ALA A 69 11.27 -5.02 0.27
CA ALA A 69 9.96 -4.37 0.22
C ALA A 69 10.13 -2.87 -0.08
N GLY A 70 9.25 -2.34 -0.93
CA GLY A 70 9.31 -0.93 -1.34
C GLY A 70 10.26 -0.61 -2.49
N VAL A 71 11.11 -1.55 -2.93
CA VAL A 71 12.08 -1.31 -4.04
C VAL A 71 11.50 -1.64 -5.42
N PRO A 72 10.81 -2.78 -5.65
CA PRO A 72 10.20 -3.05 -6.94
C PRO A 72 9.16 -1.99 -7.29
N GLN A 73 9.15 -1.55 -8.54
CA GLN A 73 8.18 -0.61 -9.07
C GLN A 73 7.26 -1.33 -10.05
N ILE A 74 6.00 -1.47 -9.68
CA ILE A 74 4.98 -2.16 -10.44
C ILE A 74 3.98 -1.12 -10.92
N GLU A 75 4.01 -0.81 -12.21
CA GLU A 75 3.05 0.08 -12.83
C GLU A 75 1.77 -0.70 -13.11
N VAL A 76 0.67 -0.27 -12.51
CA VAL A 76 -0.67 -0.79 -12.80
C VAL A 76 -1.41 0.24 -13.63
N THR A 77 -1.88 -0.18 -14.80
CA THR A 77 -2.61 0.66 -15.75
C THR A 77 -4.02 0.14 -15.95
N PHE A 78 -4.99 1.02 -15.81
CA PHE A 78 -6.38 0.82 -16.21
C PHE A 78 -6.59 1.55 -17.54
N ASP A 79 -7.12 0.84 -18.50
CA ASP A 79 -7.47 1.36 -19.83
C ASP A 79 -8.92 0.99 -20.11
N ILE A 80 -9.80 1.99 -20.27
CA ILE A 80 -11.23 1.82 -20.59
C ILE A 80 -11.45 2.40 -21.98
N ASP A 81 -11.86 1.54 -22.91
CA ASP A 81 -12.15 1.95 -24.27
C ASP A 81 -13.50 2.67 -24.42
N ALA A 82 -13.81 3.15 -25.62
CA ALA A 82 -15.07 3.84 -25.91
C ALA A 82 -16.33 2.94 -25.75
N ASN A 83 -16.16 1.62 -25.71
CA ASN A 83 -17.23 0.65 -25.50
C ASN A 83 -17.39 0.26 -24.04
N GLY A 84 -16.56 0.81 -23.13
CA GLY A 84 -16.56 0.48 -21.72
C GLY A 84 -15.84 -0.84 -21.37
N ILE A 85 -15.05 -1.40 -22.28
CA ILE A 85 -14.23 -2.57 -22.02
C ILE A 85 -13.02 -2.13 -21.19
N VAL A 86 -12.84 -2.76 -20.04
CA VAL A 86 -11.75 -2.46 -19.10
C VAL A 86 -10.59 -3.43 -19.31
N THR A 87 -9.43 -2.92 -19.65
CA THR A 87 -8.19 -3.69 -19.66
C THR A 87 -7.31 -3.20 -18.50
N VAL A 88 -6.92 -4.13 -17.62
CA VAL A 88 -6.01 -3.85 -16.51
C VAL A 88 -4.71 -4.58 -16.76
N SER A 89 -3.60 -3.84 -16.77
CA SER A 89 -2.26 -4.40 -16.92
C SER A 89 -1.37 -4.03 -15.73
N ALA A 90 -0.45 -4.93 -15.39
CA ALA A 90 0.59 -4.69 -14.40
C ALA A 90 1.95 -4.99 -15.03
N ARG A 91 2.90 -4.09 -14.87
CA ARG A 91 4.26 -4.19 -15.40
C ARG A 91 5.30 -3.91 -14.32
N ASP A 92 6.24 -4.83 -14.13
CA ASP A 92 7.43 -4.57 -13.33
C ASP A 92 8.42 -3.74 -14.16
N LEU A 93 8.68 -2.51 -13.74
CA LEU A 93 9.59 -1.59 -14.43
C LEU A 93 11.05 -2.05 -14.37
N GLY A 94 11.41 -2.86 -13.38
CA GLY A 94 12.77 -3.39 -13.23
C GLY A 94 13.09 -4.57 -14.15
N THR A 95 12.12 -5.47 -14.39
CA THR A 95 12.32 -6.65 -15.25
C THR A 95 11.65 -6.55 -16.60
N GLY A 96 10.75 -5.58 -16.80
CA GLY A 96 9.91 -5.45 -17.99
C GLY A 96 8.80 -6.52 -18.10
N LYS A 97 8.67 -7.42 -17.12
CA LYS A 97 7.60 -8.42 -17.10
C LYS A 97 6.25 -7.74 -16.99
N GLN A 98 5.30 -8.21 -17.79
CA GLN A 98 3.94 -7.67 -17.84
C GLN A 98 2.90 -8.78 -17.88
N GLN A 99 1.75 -8.53 -17.28
CA GLN A 99 0.55 -9.35 -17.37
C GLN A 99 -0.67 -8.45 -17.44
N SER A 100 -1.75 -8.91 -18.06
CA SER A 100 -2.99 -8.15 -18.17
C SER A 100 -4.22 -9.04 -18.13
N ILE A 101 -5.35 -8.44 -17.82
CA ILE A 101 -6.69 -9.03 -17.92
C ILE A 101 -7.62 -8.05 -18.63
N THR A 102 -8.52 -8.57 -19.47
CA THR A 102 -9.60 -7.79 -20.07
C THR A 102 -10.92 -8.21 -19.43
N ILE A 103 -11.66 -7.23 -18.93
CA ILE A 103 -12.93 -7.39 -18.24
C ILE A 103 -14.03 -6.86 -19.15
N THR A 104 -14.89 -7.76 -19.62
CA THR A 104 -16.01 -7.43 -20.49
C THR A 104 -17.30 -7.24 -19.68
N GLY A 105 -18.30 -6.60 -20.27
CA GLY A 105 -19.51 -6.12 -19.62
C GLY A 105 -20.40 -7.10 -18.85
N SER A 106 -20.08 -8.40 -18.82
CA SER A 106 -20.79 -9.42 -18.00
C SER A 106 -20.61 -9.24 -16.49
N SER A 107 -19.66 -8.41 -16.06
CA SER A 107 -19.38 -8.08 -14.66
C SER A 107 -19.99 -6.75 -14.18
N ASN A 108 -20.75 -6.09 -15.01
CA ASN A 108 -21.37 -4.80 -14.63
C ASN A 108 -22.35 -4.97 -13.46
N LEU A 109 -22.36 -3.95 -12.59
CA LEU A 109 -23.34 -3.86 -11.51
C LEU A 109 -24.72 -3.49 -12.08
N SER A 110 -25.77 -4.12 -11.56
CA SER A 110 -27.13 -3.66 -11.79
C SER A 110 -27.39 -2.31 -11.12
N GLU A 111 -28.41 -1.57 -11.55
CA GLU A 111 -28.77 -0.30 -10.91
C GLU A 111 -29.05 -0.45 -9.40
N GLN A 112 -29.62 -1.56 -8.98
CA GLN A 112 -29.86 -1.84 -7.55
C GLN A 112 -28.56 -2.07 -6.78
N GLU A 113 -27.61 -2.80 -7.36
CA GLU A 113 -26.28 -3.00 -6.77
C GLU A 113 -25.52 -1.67 -6.68
N ILE A 114 -25.60 -0.83 -7.70
CA ILE A 114 -24.99 0.50 -7.69
C ILE A 114 -25.56 1.36 -6.55
N ARG A 115 -26.90 1.42 -6.41
CA ARG A 115 -27.55 2.19 -5.33
C ARG A 115 -27.12 1.67 -3.95
N ARG A 116 -27.15 0.35 -3.72
CA ARG A 116 -26.72 -0.26 -2.47
C ARG A 116 -25.25 0.08 -2.17
N ALA A 117 -24.36 -0.06 -3.15
CA ALA A 117 -22.95 0.27 -2.97
C ALA A 117 -22.74 1.74 -2.58
N MET A 118 -23.52 2.66 -3.13
CA MET A 118 -23.48 4.08 -2.78
C MET A 118 -24.01 4.34 -1.37
N ASP A 119 -25.14 3.73 -1.00
CA ASP A 119 -25.75 3.86 0.32
C ASP A 119 -24.84 3.29 1.40
N ASP A 120 -24.27 2.10 1.17
CA ASP A 120 -23.31 1.46 2.08
C ASP A 120 -22.03 2.30 2.22
N ALA A 121 -21.51 2.84 1.13
CA ALA A 121 -20.34 3.71 1.17
C ALA A 121 -20.59 4.98 2.00
N ALA A 122 -21.76 5.60 1.85
CA ALA A 122 -22.15 6.77 2.64
C ALA A 122 -22.35 6.42 4.13
N ALA A 123 -23.01 5.29 4.42
CA ALA A 123 -23.29 4.87 5.78
C ALA A 123 -22.02 4.52 6.58
N PHE A 124 -21.03 3.96 5.94
CA PHE A 124 -19.80 3.48 6.60
C PHE A 124 -18.59 4.39 6.40
N ALA A 125 -18.72 5.51 5.67
CA ALA A 125 -17.60 6.38 5.28
C ALA A 125 -16.68 6.76 6.46
N GLY A 126 -17.25 7.19 7.58
CA GLY A 126 -16.46 7.58 8.76
C GLY A 126 -15.69 6.40 9.37
N GLN A 127 -16.35 5.28 9.57
CA GLN A 127 -15.75 4.07 10.14
C GLN A 127 -14.67 3.49 9.22
N ASP A 128 -14.93 3.45 7.92
CA ASP A 128 -13.99 2.95 6.94
C ASP A 128 -12.74 3.85 6.89
N GLN A 129 -12.91 5.16 6.97
CA GLN A 129 -11.80 6.11 6.97
C GLN A 129 -10.92 6.00 8.21
N GLU A 130 -11.52 5.87 9.40
CA GLU A 130 -10.79 5.64 10.65
C GLU A 130 -9.98 4.34 10.59
N ARG A 131 -10.60 3.27 10.15
CA ARG A 131 -9.95 1.97 10.00
C ARG A 131 -8.83 1.99 8.96
N LYS A 132 -9.05 2.65 7.82
CA LYS A 132 -8.02 2.85 6.80
C LYS A 132 -6.83 3.61 7.36
N ALA A 133 -7.05 4.72 8.07
CA ALA A 133 -6.01 5.48 8.72
C ALA A 133 -5.21 4.65 9.73
N ALA A 134 -5.87 3.77 10.48
CA ALA A 134 -5.21 2.84 11.40
C ALA A 134 -4.31 1.83 10.67
N ILE A 135 -4.78 1.25 9.57
CA ILE A 135 -3.99 0.31 8.72
C ILE A 135 -2.78 1.03 8.13
N GLU A 136 -2.98 2.20 7.55
CA GLU A 136 -1.90 3.00 6.94
C GLU A 136 -0.84 3.38 7.99
N ALA A 137 -1.27 3.77 9.19
CA ALA A 137 -0.36 4.09 10.28
C ALA A 137 0.47 2.87 10.74
N LEU A 138 -0.16 1.69 10.88
CA LEU A 138 0.54 0.44 11.21
C LEU A 138 1.55 0.05 10.14
N ASN A 139 1.15 0.04 8.88
CA ASN A 139 2.04 -0.28 7.76
C ASN A 139 3.23 0.69 7.69
N ALA A 140 2.98 1.99 7.89
CA ALA A 140 4.03 3.01 7.90
C ALA A 140 4.98 2.86 9.10
N ALA A 141 4.46 2.47 10.26
CA ALA A 141 5.26 2.20 11.45
C ALA A 141 6.18 0.98 11.26
N GLU A 142 5.64 -0.13 10.75
CA GLU A 142 6.42 -1.33 10.44
C GLU A 142 7.52 -1.07 9.41
N ALA A 143 7.20 -0.29 8.36
CA ALA A 143 8.18 0.13 7.37
C ALA A 143 9.28 1.02 7.98
N ALA A 144 8.96 1.92 8.91
CA ALA A 144 9.92 2.77 9.59
C ALA A 144 10.86 1.94 10.50
N ILE A 145 10.32 1.01 11.29
CA ILE A 145 11.09 0.08 12.13
C ILE A 145 12.03 -0.73 11.26
N TYR A 146 11.52 -1.30 10.16
CA TYR A 146 12.33 -2.09 9.24
C TYR A 146 13.51 -1.29 8.66
N ARG A 147 13.27 -0.04 8.19
CA ARG A 147 14.32 0.84 7.66
C ARG A 147 15.35 1.20 8.71
N ALA A 148 14.91 1.54 9.92
CA ALA A 148 15.79 1.87 11.04
C ALA A 148 16.72 0.69 11.40
N ASN A 149 16.15 -0.51 11.54
CA ASN A 149 16.89 -1.74 11.84
C ASN A 149 17.89 -2.09 10.73
N SER A 150 17.46 -2.02 9.48
CA SER A 150 18.33 -2.31 8.33
C SER A 150 19.50 -1.33 8.26
N ALA A 151 19.23 -0.05 8.49
CA ALA A 151 20.26 0.98 8.49
C ALA A 151 21.22 0.85 9.66
N LEU A 152 20.74 0.56 10.87
CA LEU A 152 21.58 0.29 12.06
C LEU A 152 22.49 -0.93 11.90
N GLY A 153 21.99 -1.99 11.25
CA GLY A 153 22.75 -3.21 10.96
C GLY A 153 23.81 -3.06 9.86
N SER A 154 23.73 -2.00 9.06
CA SER A 154 24.63 -1.73 7.95
C SER A 154 26.03 -1.27 8.38
N LYS A 155 26.97 -1.14 7.41
CA LYS A 155 28.29 -0.54 7.66
C LYS A 155 28.17 0.88 8.22
N VAL A 156 27.26 1.68 7.63
CA VAL A 156 27.00 3.07 8.04
C VAL A 156 26.48 3.13 9.48
N GLY A 157 25.62 2.21 9.89
CA GLY A 157 25.12 2.12 11.24
C GLY A 157 26.19 1.74 12.27
N LYS A 158 27.19 0.94 11.88
CA LYS A 158 28.31 0.57 12.76
C LYS A 158 29.21 1.77 13.12
N GLU A 159 29.28 2.78 12.24
CA GLU A 159 30.07 4.00 12.43
C GLU A 159 29.45 5.01 13.42
N LEU A 160 28.17 4.86 13.75
CA LEU A 160 27.49 5.76 14.69
C LEU A 160 28.08 5.62 16.09
N ASP A 161 28.10 6.72 16.85
CA ASP A 161 28.42 6.72 18.26
C ASP A 161 27.37 5.97 19.09
N LYS A 162 27.76 5.60 20.32
CA LYS A 162 26.93 4.79 21.22
C LYS A 162 25.64 5.51 21.63
N ASP A 163 25.71 6.82 21.85
CA ASP A 163 24.58 7.62 22.35
C ASP A 163 23.51 7.78 21.26
N THR A 164 23.93 8.03 20.03
CA THR A 164 23.03 8.07 18.88
C THR A 164 22.36 6.71 18.65
N LYS A 165 23.13 5.61 18.71
CA LYS A 165 22.56 4.25 18.61
C LYS A 165 21.52 3.98 19.71
N ASN A 166 21.79 4.39 20.93
CA ASN A 166 20.86 4.18 22.04
C ASN A 166 19.56 4.96 21.85
N ARG A 167 19.65 6.23 21.44
CA ARG A 167 18.45 7.06 21.16
C ARG A 167 17.57 6.47 20.06
N ILE A 168 18.20 6.00 18.98
CA ILE A 168 17.45 5.36 17.88
C ILE A 168 16.76 4.07 18.38
N LYS A 169 17.46 3.22 19.13
CA LYS A 169 16.89 2.00 19.69
C LYS A 169 15.76 2.25 20.70
N GLU A 170 15.84 3.32 21.45
CA GLU A 170 14.78 3.71 22.38
C GLU A 170 13.53 4.16 21.62
N ALA A 171 13.68 4.99 20.58
CA ALA A 171 12.59 5.43 19.73
C ALA A 171 11.95 4.24 18.96
N GLU A 172 12.77 3.32 18.48
CA GLU A 172 12.33 2.08 17.84
C GLU A 172 11.51 1.21 18.80
N LYS A 173 12.03 0.94 20.01
CA LYS A 173 11.34 0.16 21.03
C LYS A 173 10.02 0.79 21.45
N ASN A 174 9.95 2.12 21.53
CA ASN A 174 8.71 2.83 21.78
C ASN A 174 7.70 2.55 20.67
N LEU A 175 8.10 2.72 19.40
CA LEU A 175 7.23 2.47 18.25
C LEU A 175 6.78 0.99 18.17
N GLU A 176 7.70 0.03 18.39
CA GLU A 176 7.37 -1.40 18.47
C GLU A 176 6.34 -1.70 19.56
N SER A 177 6.45 -1.06 20.71
CA SER A 177 5.49 -1.27 21.81
C SER A 177 4.08 -0.82 21.43
N LEU A 178 3.97 0.23 20.61
CA LEU A 178 2.68 0.76 20.12
C LEU A 178 2.10 -0.06 18.96
N THR A 179 2.93 -0.77 18.20
CA THR A 179 2.45 -1.66 17.11
C THR A 179 2.08 -3.05 17.62
N ARG A 180 2.73 -3.50 18.71
CA ARG A 180 2.58 -4.88 19.22
C ARG A 180 1.12 -5.20 19.54
N HIS A 181 0.60 -6.26 18.92
CA HIS A 181 -0.77 -6.77 19.10
C HIS A 181 -1.90 -5.78 18.76
N LYS A 182 -1.60 -4.67 18.09
CA LYS A 182 -2.64 -3.75 17.62
C LYS A 182 -3.36 -4.35 16.41
N LYS A 183 -4.69 -4.29 16.46
CA LYS A 183 -5.57 -4.70 15.36
C LYS A 183 -6.28 -3.45 14.85
N PRO A 184 -6.22 -3.15 13.55
CA PRO A 184 -6.84 -1.94 12.99
C PRO A 184 -8.32 -1.79 13.34
N GLU A 185 -9.02 -2.91 13.53
CA GLU A 185 -10.45 -2.96 13.83
C GLU A 185 -10.82 -2.36 15.19
N ILE A 186 -9.88 -2.29 16.11
CA ILE A 186 -10.10 -1.82 17.49
C ILE A 186 -9.24 -0.60 17.85
N MET A 187 -8.46 -0.08 16.89
CA MET A 187 -7.68 1.13 17.12
C MET A 187 -8.57 2.36 17.14
N THR A 188 -8.34 3.21 18.12
CA THR A 188 -8.98 4.53 18.20
C THR A 188 -8.21 5.56 17.38
N PRO A 189 -8.84 6.72 17.04
CA PRO A 189 -8.11 7.84 16.44
C PRO A 189 -6.89 8.30 17.27
N GLN A 190 -6.99 8.22 18.61
CA GLN A 190 -5.89 8.54 19.51
C GLN A 190 -4.74 7.53 19.39
N ASP A 191 -5.03 6.23 19.27
CA ASP A 191 -4.01 5.20 19.01
C ASP A 191 -3.27 5.49 17.70
N THR A 192 -4.01 5.82 16.65
CA THR A 192 -3.46 6.17 15.33
C THR A 192 -2.57 7.41 15.40
N GLN A 193 -2.99 8.42 16.14
CA GLN A 193 -2.19 9.65 16.35
C GLN A 193 -0.91 9.36 17.14
N ALA A 194 -0.99 8.60 18.23
CA ALA A 194 0.17 8.22 19.03
C ALA A 194 1.19 7.41 18.21
N LEU A 195 0.70 6.49 17.38
CA LEU A 195 1.52 5.69 16.49
C LEU A 195 2.24 6.54 15.44
N ASN A 196 1.54 7.49 14.82
CA ASN A 196 2.13 8.42 13.86
C ASN A 196 3.20 9.31 14.51
N ALA A 197 2.95 9.86 15.70
CA ALA A 197 3.92 10.68 16.43
C ALA A 197 5.20 9.89 16.78
N ALA A 198 5.06 8.65 17.26
CA ALA A 198 6.22 7.80 17.55
C ALA A 198 7.00 7.42 16.28
N ARG A 199 6.31 7.16 15.16
CA ARG A 199 6.94 6.92 13.86
C ARG A 199 7.73 8.13 13.38
N GLU A 200 7.17 9.33 13.46
CA GLU A 200 7.84 10.58 13.08
C GLU A 200 9.08 10.84 13.95
N ALA A 201 8.99 10.56 15.25
CA ALA A 201 10.13 10.66 16.16
C ALA A 201 11.28 9.70 15.75
N LEU A 202 10.97 8.46 15.41
CA LEU A 202 11.96 7.50 14.91
C LEU A 202 12.56 7.96 13.58
N GLN A 203 11.72 8.41 12.64
CA GLN A 203 12.16 8.89 11.33
C GLN A 203 13.07 10.12 11.44
N ALA A 204 12.76 11.06 12.33
CA ALA A 204 13.59 12.23 12.57
C ALA A 204 14.99 11.84 13.08
N GLN A 205 15.08 10.85 13.97
CA GLN A 205 16.36 10.38 14.52
C GLN A 205 17.17 9.53 13.52
N THR A 206 16.51 8.89 12.56
CA THR A 206 17.15 7.99 11.60
C THR A 206 17.33 8.60 10.21
N LYS A 207 16.87 9.82 9.97
CA LYS A 207 16.83 10.48 8.65
C LYS A 207 18.16 10.38 7.90
N ASP A 208 19.23 10.85 8.51
CA ASP A 208 20.56 10.89 7.88
C ASP A 208 21.17 9.49 7.74
N LEU A 209 20.94 8.62 8.73
CA LEU A 209 21.39 7.24 8.71
C LEU A 209 20.73 6.46 7.57
N VAL A 210 19.41 6.59 7.43
CA VAL A 210 18.64 5.90 6.38
C VAL A 210 19.03 6.42 5.00
N ALA A 211 19.17 7.73 4.82
CA ALA A 211 19.59 8.32 3.55
C ALA A 211 20.98 7.81 3.12
N ARG A 212 21.96 7.79 4.04
CA ARG A 212 23.30 7.24 3.78
C ARG A 212 23.26 5.75 3.46
N TRP A 213 22.44 4.98 4.16
CA TRP A 213 22.27 3.55 3.91
C TRP A 213 21.62 3.27 2.54
N GLU A 214 20.58 3.99 2.17
CA GLU A 214 19.91 3.86 0.86
C GLU A 214 20.89 4.21 -0.28
N ALA A 215 21.67 5.27 -0.16
CA ALA A 215 22.69 5.63 -1.14
C ALA A 215 23.81 4.57 -1.34
N THR A 216 24.03 3.69 -0.36
CA THR A 216 24.98 2.55 -0.52
C THR A 216 24.39 1.37 -1.28
N ARG A 217 23.08 1.36 -1.55
CA ARG A 217 22.36 0.25 -2.19
C ARG A 217 22.10 0.50 -3.69
N GLU A 218 22.23 1.75 -4.13
CA GLU A 218 22.08 2.14 -5.53
C GLU A 218 23.38 1.97 -6.34
N LYS A 219 24.49 1.66 -5.66
CA LYS A 219 25.77 1.30 -6.25
C LYS A 219 25.97 -0.21 -6.28
#